data_4b40b5ee40cd31a48d8a3e07df6fa640
#
_entry.id   4b40b5ee40cd31a48d8a3e07df6fa640
#
_cell.length_a   1.000
_cell.length_b   1.000
_cell.length_c   1.000
_cell.angle_alpha   90.00
_cell.angle_beta   90.00
_cell.angle_gamma   90.00
#
_symmetry.space_group_name_H-M   'P 1'
#
loop_
_entity.id
_entity.type
_entity.pdbx_description
1 polymer ?
#
loop_
_entity_poly.entity_id
_entity_poly.type
_entity_poly.pdbx_seq_one_letter_code
_entity_poly.pdbx_strand_id
1 'polypeptide(L)'
;MAGRLDVRAVLRVVREVRHSLPEPRPVQVSGALAGVLAKELGRGAAPGALRAGGNVEGAAALVRSLAGPVTEEDERELAAAHRARVPAVAVQTGGGQDVDVPYVLATAVVACPPGAGFPLGRIADALAARLSGGAGAAVAARVPVLRPAVCRDLIREASVQNGLAGAAVFVPGADLPVLALNQLRLVLRLAAAHGLELDRERVPEVVGVLAGAFGFRAIARSLLGLAPAAGWAVKGTVAYGGTRAVGEAALRLYAATAGPE
;
A
#
# COMPACT_ATOMS: atom_id res chain seq x y z
N MET A 1 -21.32 18.74 -21.83
CA MET A 1 -19.88 18.90 -22.10
C MET A 1 -19.15 17.98 -21.12
N ALA A 2 -18.68 16.81 -21.58
CA ALA A 2 -17.93 15.88 -20.74
C ALA A 2 -16.58 16.53 -20.41
N GLY A 3 -16.31 16.76 -19.12
CA GLY A 3 -15.07 17.36 -18.65
C GLY A 3 -13.88 16.51 -19.08
N ARG A 4 -13.15 16.97 -20.09
CA ARG A 4 -11.84 16.44 -20.44
C ARG A 4 -10.95 16.68 -19.21
N LEU A 5 -10.40 15.63 -18.64
CA LEU A 5 -9.32 15.77 -17.67
C LEU A 5 -8.25 16.63 -18.35
N ASP A 6 -7.94 17.76 -17.73
CA ASP A 6 -6.91 18.65 -18.23
C ASP A 6 -5.57 17.88 -18.21
N VAL A 7 -4.92 17.75 -19.36
CA VAL A 7 -3.63 17.07 -19.50
C VAL A 7 -2.61 17.62 -18.49
N ARG A 8 -2.69 18.92 -18.18
CA ARG A 8 -1.84 19.55 -17.17
C ARG A 8 -2.12 19.00 -15.76
N ALA A 9 -3.38 18.72 -15.43
CA ALA A 9 -3.76 18.13 -14.15
C ALA A 9 -3.24 16.69 -14.04
N VAL A 10 -3.36 15.90 -15.10
CA VAL A 10 -2.79 14.53 -15.18
C VAL A 10 -1.29 14.55 -14.97
N LEU A 11 -0.55 15.38 -15.72
CA LEU A 11 0.91 15.50 -15.60
C LEU A 11 1.35 15.98 -14.21
N ARG A 12 0.54 16.83 -13.57
CA ARG A 12 0.79 17.26 -12.19
C ARG A 12 0.68 16.09 -11.23
N VAL A 13 -0.37 15.26 -11.33
CA VAL A 13 -0.56 14.08 -10.48
C VAL A 13 0.56 13.06 -10.68
N VAL A 14 0.98 12.81 -11.91
CA VAL A 14 2.11 11.93 -12.19
C VAL A 14 3.37 12.42 -11.49
N ARG A 15 3.67 13.71 -11.63
CA ARG A 15 4.84 14.32 -10.96
C ARG A 15 4.71 14.21 -9.44
N GLU A 16 3.53 14.50 -8.88
CA GLU A 16 3.24 14.40 -7.46
C GLU A 16 3.48 12.96 -6.95
N VAL A 17 2.92 11.96 -7.61
CA VAL A 17 3.12 10.55 -7.21
C VAL A 17 4.59 10.16 -7.31
N ARG A 18 5.29 10.51 -8.39
CA ARG A 18 6.71 10.23 -8.56
C ARG A 18 7.55 10.86 -7.44
N HIS A 19 7.30 12.11 -7.07
CA HIS A 19 8.00 12.78 -5.97
C HIS A 19 7.61 12.26 -4.59
N SER A 20 6.43 11.65 -4.45
CA SER A 20 5.98 11.04 -3.20
C SER A 20 6.55 9.65 -2.95
N LEU A 21 7.17 9.03 -3.96
CA LEU A 21 7.89 7.76 -3.79
C LEU A 21 9.24 8.07 -3.13
N PRO A 22 9.48 7.59 -1.90
CA PRO A 22 10.78 7.80 -1.26
C PRO A 22 11.86 6.98 -1.97
N GLU A 23 13.11 7.36 -1.73
CA GLU A 23 14.23 6.53 -2.14
C GLU A 23 14.08 5.10 -1.59
N PRO A 24 14.42 4.08 -2.38
CA PRO A 24 14.28 2.70 -1.98
C PRO A 24 15.15 2.38 -0.75
N ARG A 25 14.51 2.11 0.37
CA ARG A 25 15.17 1.67 1.61
C ARG A 25 14.89 0.20 1.87
N PRO A 26 15.82 -0.55 2.46
CA PRO A 26 15.61 -1.96 2.78
C PRO A 26 14.60 -2.14 3.90
N VAL A 27 13.90 -3.26 3.89
CA VAL A 27 13.22 -3.77 5.08
C VAL A 27 14.26 -4.51 5.92
N GLN A 28 14.42 -4.10 7.18
CA GLN A 28 15.32 -4.77 8.11
C GLN A 28 14.59 -5.89 8.82
N VAL A 29 15.23 -7.04 8.90
CA VAL A 29 14.76 -8.20 9.66
C VAL A 29 15.79 -8.53 10.71
N SER A 30 15.38 -8.63 11.98
CA SER A 30 16.30 -8.90 13.10
C SER A 30 15.67 -9.78 14.17
N GLY A 31 16.47 -10.21 15.15
CA GLY A 31 16.03 -11.07 16.23
C GLY A 31 16.16 -12.56 15.93
N ALA A 32 15.43 -13.38 16.66
CA ALA A 32 15.46 -14.83 16.52
C ALA A 32 14.99 -15.25 15.13
N LEU A 33 15.70 -16.21 14.52
CA LEU A 33 15.37 -16.73 13.17
C LEU A 33 15.34 -15.65 12.06
N ALA A 34 15.95 -14.48 12.28
CA ALA A 34 15.95 -13.38 11.34
C ALA A 34 16.41 -13.79 9.93
N GLY A 35 17.44 -14.62 9.83
CA GLY A 35 17.94 -15.11 8.53
C GLY A 35 16.92 -15.97 7.78
N VAL A 36 16.16 -16.82 8.47
CA VAL A 36 15.11 -17.66 7.88
C VAL A 36 13.95 -16.78 7.42
N LEU A 37 13.50 -15.87 8.30
CA LEU A 37 12.40 -14.94 7.99
C LEU A 37 12.76 -14.02 6.82
N ALA A 38 14.00 -13.48 6.81
CA ALA A 38 14.48 -12.65 5.70
C ALA A 38 14.53 -13.42 4.38
N LYS A 39 14.93 -14.69 4.40
CA LYS A 39 14.92 -15.55 3.21
C LYS A 39 13.50 -15.80 2.68
N GLU A 40 12.55 -16.06 3.57
CA GLU A 40 11.15 -16.30 3.18
C GLU A 40 10.46 -15.04 2.65
N LEU A 41 10.62 -13.91 3.34
CA LEU A 41 10.11 -12.61 2.87
C LEU A 41 10.81 -12.14 1.59
N GLY A 42 12.07 -12.55 1.41
CA GLY A 42 12.91 -12.17 0.27
C GLY A 42 12.71 -12.98 -0.99
N ARG A 43 11.72 -13.87 -1.07
CA ARG A 43 11.44 -14.62 -2.30
C ARG A 43 11.12 -13.68 -3.45
N GLY A 44 11.92 -13.72 -4.50
CA GLY A 44 11.79 -12.82 -5.66
C GLY A 44 12.16 -11.35 -5.37
N ALA A 45 12.72 -11.04 -4.21
CA ALA A 45 13.06 -9.66 -3.86
C ALA A 45 14.30 -9.16 -4.63
N ALA A 46 14.28 -7.85 -4.94
CA ALA A 46 15.42 -7.19 -5.55
C ALA A 46 16.66 -7.21 -4.63
N PRO A 47 17.88 -7.24 -5.17
CA PRO A 47 19.10 -7.19 -4.36
C PRO A 47 19.09 -6.04 -3.38
N GLY A 48 19.41 -6.32 -2.10
CA GLY A 48 19.43 -5.32 -1.03
C GLY A 48 18.07 -4.77 -0.59
N ALA A 49 16.96 -5.37 -1.04
CA ALA A 49 15.61 -4.96 -0.59
C ALA A 49 15.29 -5.41 0.83
N LEU A 50 15.89 -6.52 1.28
CA LEU A 50 15.87 -6.97 2.67
C LEU A 50 17.29 -7.05 3.21
N ARG A 51 17.43 -6.78 4.50
CA ARG A 51 18.69 -6.86 5.22
C ARG A 51 18.47 -7.58 6.54
N ALA A 52 19.23 -8.64 6.80
CA ALA A 52 19.22 -9.35 8.07
C ALA A 52 20.21 -8.67 9.03
N GLY A 53 19.73 -8.18 10.17
CA GLY A 53 20.53 -7.48 11.18
C GLY A 53 20.99 -6.08 10.75
N GLY A 54 21.82 -5.46 11.58
CA GLY A 54 22.39 -4.13 11.31
C GLY A 54 21.63 -2.97 11.93
N ASN A 55 22.02 -1.74 11.59
CA ASN A 55 21.39 -0.52 12.10
C ASN A 55 20.00 -0.31 11.48
N VAL A 56 19.03 0.02 12.32
CA VAL A 56 17.65 0.32 11.89
C VAL A 56 17.53 1.65 11.16
N GLU A 57 18.49 2.55 11.37
CA GLU A 57 18.51 3.85 10.68
C GLU A 57 18.61 3.66 9.17
N GLY A 58 17.73 4.32 8.45
CA GLY A 58 17.66 4.20 7.00
C GLY A 58 16.89 2.97 6.48
N ALA A 59 16.30 2.14 7.35
CA ALA A 59 15.36 1.13 6.93
C ALA A 59 13.99 1.73 6.57
N ALA A 60 13.27 1.05 5.66
CA ALA A 60 11.88 1.39 5.35
C ALA A 60 10.93 0.89 6.46
N ALA A 61 11.24 -0.27 7.03
CA ALA A 61 10.55 -0.88 8.15
C ALA A 61 11.47 -1.84 8.87
N LEU A 62 11.15 -2.15 10.14
CA LEU A 62 11.78 -3.18 10.95
C LEU A 62 10.80 -4.34 11.15
N VAL A 63 11.26 -5.57 10.92
CA VAL A 63 10.58 -6.79 11.33
C VAL A 63 11.44 -7.44 12.43
N ARG A 64 11.00 -7.36 13.68
CA ARG A 64 11.68 -7.97 14.82
C ARG A 64 11.06 -9.31 15.14
N SER A 65 11.84 -10.40 15.06
CA SER A 65 11.40 -11.74 15.43
C SER A 65 11.78 -12.04 16.88
N LEU A 66 10.79 -12.42 17.68
CA LEU A 66 10.88 -12.68 19.12
C LEU A 66 10.70 -14.19 19.37
N ALA A 67 11.64 -14.84 20.05
CA ALA A 67 11.56 -16.28 20.38
C ALA A 67 10.84 -16.57 21.71
N GLY A 68 10.52 -15.53 22.47
CA GLY A 68 9.92 -15.64 23.81
C GLY A 68 9.59 -14.25 24.35
N PRO A 69 9.72 -14.07 25.69
CA PRO A 69 9.57 -12.75 26.31
C PRO A 69 10.50 -11.72 25.68
N VAL A 70 10.06 -10.47 25.64
CA VAL A 70 10.87 -9.35 25.12
C VAL A 70 12.15 -9.23 25.96
N THR A 71 13.30 -9.27 25.30
CA THR A 71 14.61 -9.07 25.93
C THR A 71 15.00 -7.60 25.93
N GLU A 72 16.01 -7.23 26.72
CA GLU A 72 16.56 -5.87 26.68
C GLU A 72 17.13 -5.48 25.32
N GLU A 73 17.61 -6.45 24.53
CA GLU A 73 18.09 -6.22 23.17
C GLU A 73 16.94 -5.92 22.23
N ASP A 74 15.82 -6.68 22.34
CA ASP A 74 14.61 -6.42 21.56
C ASP A 74 14.08 -5.01 21.85
N GLU A 75 13.99 -4.65 23.13
CA GLU A 75 13.50 -3.33 23.52
C GLU A 75 14.39 -2.20 23.01
N ARG A 76 15.73 -2.35 23.13
CA ARG A 76 16.69 -1.36 22.61
C ARG A 76 16.54 -1.12 21.10
N GLU A 77 16.38 -2.19 20.32
CA GLU A 77 16.24 -2.08 18.87
C GLU A 77 14.88 -1.49 18.48
N LEU A 78 13.79 -1.91 19.13
CA LEU A 78 12.45 -1.35 18.93
C LEU A 78 12.39 0.13 19.33
N ALA A 79 13.03 0.51 20.43
CA ALA A 79 13.17 1.91 20.83
C ALA A 79 13.99 2.73 19.82
N ALA A 80 15.04 2.15 19.23
CA ALA A 80 15.81 2.80 18.18
C ALA A 80 14.94 3.01 16.93
N ALA A 81 14.16 2.01 16.50
CA ALA A 81 13.22 2.13 15.41
C ALA A 81 12.18 3.24 15.66
N HIS A 82 11.64 3.26 16.88
CA HIS A 82 10.67 4.29 17.26
C HIS A 82 11.27 5.71 17.20
N ARG A 83 12.48 5.91 17.75
CA ARG A 83 13.19 7.20 17.68
C ARG A 83 13.50 7.63 16.24
N ALA A 84 13.89 6.66 15.39
CA ALA A 84 14.16 6.90 13.97
C ALA A 84 12.89 7.03 13.13
N ARG A 85 11.70 6.89 13.71
CA ARG A 85 10.39 6.86 13.02
C ARG A 85 10.32 5.79 11.94
N VAL A 86 11.02 4.68 12.15
CA VAL A 86 10.94 3.48 11.31
C VAL A 86 9.79 2.61 11.83
N PRO A 87 8.77 2.33 11.03
CA PRO A 87 7.67 1.47 11.44
C PRO A 87 8.18 0.07 11.78
N ALA A 88 7.72 -0.49 12.91
CA ALA A 88 8.13 -1.80 13.38
C ALA A 88 6.93 -2.78 13.40
N VAL A 89 7.23 -4.03 13.07
CA VAL A 89 6.36 -5.20 13.21
C VAL A 89 7.10 -6.23 14.07
N ALA A 90 6.46 -6.73 15.12
CA ALA A 90 6.99 -7.81 15.94
C ALA A 90 6.38 -9.15 15.50
N VAL A 91 7.24 -10.18 15.35
CA VAL A 91 6.84 -11.54 14.99
C VAL A 91 7.19 -12.48 16.12
N GLN A 92 6.19 -12.98 16.84
CA GLN A 92 6.38 -13.87 17.98
C GLN A 92 6.43 -15.34 17.53
N THR A 93 7.57 -16.01 17.70
CA THR A 93 7.80 -17.38 17.22
C THR A 93 7.71 -18.46 18.33
N GLY A 94 7.66 -18.06 19.58
CA GLY A 94 7.74 -18.98 20.73
C GLY A 94 6.39 -19.42 21.32
N GLY A 95 5.26 -19.22 20.64
CA GLY A 95 3.94 -19.57 21.17
C GLY A 95 3.45 -18.69 22.34
N GLY A 96 4.17 -17.62 22.66
CA GLY A 96 3.75 -16.60 23.61
C GLY A 96 2.58 -15.81 23.04
N GLN A 97 1.40 -16.00 23.64
CA GLN A 97 0.26 -15.12 23.40
C GLN A 97 0.34 -13.99 24.44
N ASP A 98 -0.02 -12.78 24.02
CA ASP A 98 -0.24 -11.61 24.88
C ASP A 98 1.00 -11.00 25.56
N VAL A 99 2.14 -10.98 24.89
CA VAL A 99 3.23 -10.11 25.34
C VAL A 99 3.00 -8.71 24.79
N ASP A 100 2.83 -7.73 25.67
CA ASP A 100 2.90 -6.33 25.31
C ASP A 100 4.33 -6.05 24.80
N VAL A 101 4.43 -5.74 23.49
CA VAL A 101 5.72 -5.48 22.86
C VAL A 101 5.95 -3.97 22.86
N PRO A 102 6.94 -3.48 23.62
CA PRO A 102 7.22 -2.05 23.72
C PRO A 102 7.44 -1.43 22.35
N TYR A 103 6.93 -0.22 22.14
CA TYR A 103 7.06 0.56 20.89
C TYR A 103 6.40 -0.04 19.65
N VAL A 104 5.67 -1.15 19.78
CA VAL A 104 4.93 -1.79 18.67
C VAL A 104 3.45 -1.76 18.98
N LEU A 105 2.64 -1.32 18.02
CA LEU A 105 1.19 -1.38 18.21
C LEU A 105 0.71 -2.84 18.25
N ALA A 106 -0.27 -3.15 19.07
CA ALA A 106 -0.84 -4.50 19.18
C ALA A 106 -1.27 -5.08 17.82
N THR A 107 -1.76 -4.24 16.90
CA THR A 107 -2.12 -4.63 15.53
C THR A 107 -0.91 -4.95 14.64
N ALA A 108 0.30 -4.63 15.07
CA ALA A 108 1.54 -4.93 14.37
C ALA A 108 2.34 -6.06 15.07
N VAL A 109 1.74 -6.75 16.04
CA VAL A 109 2.28 -7.97 16.64
C VAL A 109 1.65 -9.17 15.94
N VAL A 110 2.50 -10.02 15.35
CA VAL A 110 2.08 -11.20 14.58
C VAL A 110 2.55 -12.46 15.31
N ALA A 111 1.63 -13.22 15.88
CA ALA A 111 1.93 -14.50 16.49
C ALA A 111 2.07 -15.60 15.44
N CYS A 112 3.14 -16.40 15.55
CA CYS A 112 3.34 -17.62 14.76
C CYS A 112 2.82 -18.81 15.56
N PRO A 113 1.87 -19.60 15.04
CA PRO A 113 1.45 -20.84 15.71
C PRO A 113 2.62 -21.81 15.84
N PRO A 114 2.71 -22.55 16.96
CA PRO A 114 3.75 -23.56 17.13
C PRO A 114 3.72 -24.60 16.01
N GLY A 115 4.90 -24.94 15.47
CA GLY A 115 5.03 -25.94 14.40
C GLY A 115 4.58 -25.46 13.02
N ALA A 116 4.01 -24.27 12.89
CA ALA A 116 3.73 -23.62 11.59
C ALA A 116 4.91 -22.74 11.19
N GLY A 117 5.12 -22.61 9.86
CA GLY A 117 6.07 -21.62 9.32
C GLY A 117 5.63 -20.17 9.63
N PHE A 118 6.42 -19.22 9.19
CA PHE A 118 6.05 -17.82 9.32
C PHE A 118 4.74 -17.49 8.57
N PRO A 119 3.77 -16.84 9.20
CA PRO A 119 2.53 -16.42 8.55
C PRO A 119 2.80 -15.19 7.66
N LEU A 120 3.49 -15.38 6.53
CA LEU A 120 3.99 -14.31 5.67
C LEU A 120 2.89 -13.33 5.26
N GLY A 121 1.67 -13.83 4.99
CA GLY A 121 0.52 -12.97 4.65
C GLY A 121 0.16 -12.01 5.78
N ARG A 122 0.13 -12.49 7.04
CA ARG A 122 -0.16 -11.64 8.21
C ARG A 122 0.97 -10.64 8.48
N ILE A 123 2.23 -11.07 8.29
CA ILE A 123 3.39 -10.17 8.41
C ILE A 123 3.33 -9.10 7.33
N ALA A 124 3.00 -9.48 6.10
CA ALA A 124 2.83 -8.54 4.99
C ALA A 124 1.68 -7.53 5.24
N ASP A 125 0.54 -8.00 5.77
CA ASP A 125 -0.59 -7.14 6.12
C ASP A 125 -0.21 -6.15 7.24
N ALA A 126 0.49 -6.62 8.28
CA ALA A 126 0.97 -5.77 9.36
C ALA A 126 1.97 -4.72 8.86
N LEU A 127 2.89 -5.08 7.97
CA LEU A 127 3.83 -4.15 7.33
C LEU A 127 3.11 -3.14 6.44
N ALA A 128 2.19 -3.58 5.59
CA ALA A 128 1.43 -2.72 4.70
C ALA A 128 0.66 -1.64 5.47
N ALA A 129 -0.01 -2.04 6.56
CA ALA A 129 -0.74 -1.11 7.43
C ALA A 129 0.16 -0.06 8.12
N ARG A 130 1.48 -0.31 8.20
CA ARG A 130 2.48 0.61 8.79
C ARG A 130 3.23 1.43 7.74
N LEU A 131 3.26 0.99 6.49
CA LEU A 131 3.90 1.62 5.35
C LEU A 131 2.86 2.39 4.54
N SER A 132 2.62 3.64 4.89
CA SER A 132 1.61 4.46 4.20
C SER A 132 2.04 4.90 2.79
N GLY A 133 1.10 4.95 1.88
CA GLY A 133 1.20 5.64 0.59
C GLY A 133 2.39 5.23 -0.28
N GLY A 134 3.25 6.20 -0.60
CA GLY A 134 4.41 6.02 -1.47
C GLY A 134 5.48 5.08 -0.91
N ALA A 135 5.68 5.06 0.43
CA ALA A 135 6.65 4.18 1.07
C ALA A 135 6.27 2.70 0.90
N GLY A 136 4.98 2.37 1.08
CA GLY A 136 4.47 1.02 0.81
C GLY A 136 4.70 0.61 -0.63
N ALA A 137 4.37 1.45 -1.59
CA ALA A 137 4.57 1.18 -3.01
C ALA A 137 6.05 0.94 -3.36
N ALA A 138 6.97 1.77 -2.84
CA ALA A 138 8.41 1.62 -3.07
C ALA A 138 8.97 0.30 -2.50
N VAL A 139 8.49 -0.13 -1.33
CA VAL A 139 8.87 -1.42 -0.73
C VAL A 139 8.28 -2.58 -1.53
N ALA A 140 7.00 -2.53 -1.90
CA ALA A 140 6.31 -3.58 -2.65
C ALA A 140 6.91 -3.81 -4.04
N ALA A 141 7.42 -2.77 -4.69
CA ALA A 141 8.14 -2.86 -5.96
C ALA A 141 9.37 -3.78 -5.86
N ARG A 142 10.05 -3.77 -4.71
CA ARG A 142 11.31 -4.50 -4.48
C ARG A 142 11.13 -5.79 -3.70
N VAL A 143 10.01 -5.98 -2.99
CA VAL A 143 9.71 -7.15 -2.17
C VAL A 143 8.35 -7.71 -2.60
N PRO A 144 8.30 -8.61 -3.61
CA PRO A 144 7.05 -9.10 -4.20
C PRO A 144 6.10 -9.75 -3.20
N VAL A 145 6.62 -10.43 -2.17
CA VAL A 145 5.81 -11.04 -1.10
C VAL A 145 4.92 -10.01 -0.38
N LEU A 146 5.33 -8.76 -0.30
CA LEU A 146 4.55 -7.69 0.34
C LEU A 146 3.53 -7.03 -0.60
N ARG A 147 3.69 -7.19 -1.92
CA ARG A 147 2.91 -6.50 -2.95
C ARG A 147 1.40 -6.69 -2.79
N PRO A 148 0.86 -7.91 -2.60
CA PRO A 148 -0.59 -8.10 -2.48
C PRO A 148 -1.19 -7.36 -1.26
N ALA A 149 -0.49 -7.34 -0.14
CA ALA A 149 -0.92 -6.66 1.07
C ALA A 149 -0.91 -5.14 0.90
N VAL A 150 0.20 -4.59 0.37
CA VAL A 150 0.34 -3.16 0.10
C VAL A 150 -0.71 -2.67 -0.91
N CYS A 151 -0.94 -3.42 -1.98
CA CYS A 151 -1.95 -3.05 -2.97
C CYS A 151 -3.36 -3.03 -2.38
N ARG A 152 -3.72 -4.01 -1.54
CA ARG A 152 -5.00 -4.00 -0.81
C ARG A 152 -5.14 -2.77 0.08
N ASP A 153 -4.08 -2.41 0.79
CA ASP A 153 -4.10 -1.25 1.70
C ASP A 153 -4.22 0.06 0.93
N LEU A 154 -3.49 0.24 -0.17
CA LEU A 154 -3.61 1.39 -1.06
C LEU A 154 -5.04 1.56 -1.62
N ILE A 155 -5.66 0.46 -2.04
CA ILE A 155 -7.05 0.48 -2.54
C ILE A 155 -8.01 0.86 -1.41
N ARG A 156 -7.84 0.28 -0.22
CA ARG A 156 -8.67 0.58 0.95
C ARG A 156 -8.56 2.05 1.34
N GLU A 157 -7.35 2.58 1.45
CA GLU A 157 -7.08 3.98 1.81
C GLU A 157 -7.72 4.94 0.80
N ALA A 158 -7.47 4.74 -0.50
CA ALA A 158 -8.04 5.58 -1.55
C ALA A 158 -9.57 5.50 -1.60
N SER A 159 -10.14 4.30 -1.37
CA SER A 159 -11.60 4.11 -1.35
C SER A 159 -12.25 4.84 -0.19
N VAL A 160 -11.64 4.79 1.01
CA VAL A 160 -12.12 5.54 2.18
C VAL A 160 -12.02 7.04 1.93
N GLN A 161 -10.90 7.53 1.43
CA GLN A 161 -10.70 8.96 1.12
C GLN A 161 -11.74 9.45 0.12
N ASN A 162 -11.99 8.70 -0.94
CA ASN A 162 -12.98 9.06 -1.95
C ASN A 162 -14.42 8.93 -1.43
N GLY A 163 -14.69 7.94 -0.57
CA GLY A 163 -15.97 7.80 0.10
C GLY A 163 -16.31 9.01 0.96
N LEU A 164 -15.35 9.47 1.75
CA LEU A 164 -15.48 10.67 2.59
C LEU A 164 -15.62 11.95 1.73
N ALA A 165 -14.80 12.07 0.67
CA ALA A 165 -14.89 13.21 -0.24
C ALA A 165 -16.26 13.26 -0.94
N GLY A 166 -16.77 12.12 -1.43
CA GLY A 166 -18.09 12.04 -2.05
C GLY A 166 -19.24 12.34 -1.10
N ALA A 167 -19.10 11.98 0.19
CA ALA A 167 -20.08 12.30 1.22
C ALA A 167 -20.08 13.81 1.61
N ALA A 168 -18.91 14.45 1.59
CA ALA A 168 -18.73 15.83 2.06
C ALA A 168 -19.16 16.90 1.06
N VAL A 169 -19.26 16.58 -0.25
CA VAL A 169 -19.59 17.57 -1.29
C VAL A 169 -21.09 17.67 -1.50
N PHE A 170 -21.66 18.85 -1.21
CA PHE A 170 -23.08 19.14 -1.37
C PHE A 170 -23.47 19.61 -2.77
N VAL A 171 -22.51 20.09 -3.57
CA VAL A 171 -22.77 20.56 -4.95
C VAL A 171 -22.64 19.43 -5.94
N PRO A 172 -23.71 19.04 -6.66
CA PRO A 172 -23.65 17.95 -7.64
C PRO A 172 -22.58 18.20 -8.73
N GLY A 173 -21.66 17.25 -8.90
CA GLY A 173 -20.63 17.31 -9.95
C GLY A 173 -19.36 18.08 -9.60
N ALA A 174 -19.30 18.80 -8.49
CA ALA A 174 -18.09 19.51 -8.08
C ALA A 174 -17.00 18.57 -7.53
N ASP A 175 -17.37 17.37 -7.09
CA ASP A 175 -16.53 16.31 -6.57
C ASP A 175 -15.85 15.47 -7.67
N LEU A 176 -16.43 15.43 -8.87
CA LEU A 176 -15.96 14.57 -9.96
C LEU A 176 -14.46 14.74 -10.32
N PRO A 177 -13.91 15.95 -10.45
CA PRO A 177 -12.50 16.13 -10.75
C PRO A 177 -11.59 15.62 -9.61
N VAL A 178 -12.00 15.82 -8.35
CA VAL A 178 -11.23 15.38 -7.16
C VAL A 178 -11.20 13.87 -7.09
N LEU A 179 -12.36 13.22 -7.22
CA LEU A 179 -12.47 11.75 -7.22
C LEU A 179 -11.65 11.13 -8.35
N ALA A 180 -11.73 11.69 -9.56
CA ALA A 180 -10.97 11.21 -10.71
C ALA A 180 -9.46 11.34 -10.51
N LEU A 181 -8.98 12.45 -9.95
CA LEU A 181 -7.55 12.65 -9.64
C LEU A 181 -7.07 11.69 -8.54
N ASN A 182 -7.88 11.42 -7.53
CA ASN A 182 -7.55 10.46 -6.49
C ASN A 182 -7.49 9.02 -7.03
N GLN A 183 -8.41 8.65 -7.94
CA GLN A 183 -8.35 7.36 -8.64
C GLN A 183 -7.11 7.25 -9.52
N LEU A 184 -6.72 8.31 -10.21
CA LEU A 184 -5.47 8.35 -10.97
C LEU A 184 -4.25 8.15 -10.05
N ARG A 185 -4.20 8.84 -8.90
CA ARG A 185 -3.14 8.64 -7.90
C ARG A 185 -3.06 7.18 -7.44
N LEU A 186 -4.22 6.56 -7.14
CA LEU A 186 -4.29 5.15 -6.77
C LEU A 186 -3.67 4.27 -7.84
N VAL A 187 -4.10 4.41 -9.09
CA VAL A 187 -3.62 3.59 -10.21
C VAL A 187 -2.11 3.74 -10.41
N LEU A 188 -1.57 4.96 -10.33
CA LEU A 188 -0.14 5.21 -10.43
C LEU A 188 0.66 4.61 -9.26
N ARG A 189 0.12 4.67 -8.03
CA ARG A 189 0.75 4.00 -6.86
C ARG A 189 0.73 2.48 -6.99
N LEU A 190 -0.34 1.91 -7.52
CA LEU A 190 -0.41 0.47 -7.82
C LEU A 190 0.60 0.08 -8.90
N ALA A 191 0.75 0.89 -9.97
CA ALA A 191 1.78 0.68 -10.98
C ALA A 191 3.20 0.71 -10.36
N ALA A 192 3.47 1.71 -9.51
CA ALA A 192 4.74 1.81 -8.79
C ALA A 192 4.98 0.59 -7.88
N ALA A 193 3.95 0.06 -7.18
CA ALA A 193 4.05 -1.14 -6.34
C ALA A 193 4.39 -2.41 -7.16
N HIS A 194 4.08 -2.41 -8.46
CA HIS A 194 4.47 -3.48 -9.40
C HIS A 194 5.85 -3.22 -10.05
N GLY A 195 6.55 -2.15 -9.65
CA GLY A 195 7.87 -1.82 -10.20
C GLY A 195 7.80 -1.20 -11.60
N LEU A 196 6.63 -0.78 -12.05
CA LEU A 196 6.48 -0.09 -13.33
C LEU A 196 7.05 1.33 -13.22
N GLU A 197 7.94 1.68 -14.13
CA GLU A 197 8.50 3.03 -14.20
C GLU A 197 7.41 4.04 -14.62
N LEU A 198 7.25 5.07 -13.80
CA LEU A 198 6.33 6.18 -14.06
C LEU A 198 7.01 7.25 -14.93
N ASP A 199 7.61 6.82 -16.07
CA ASP A 199 8.22 7.74 -17.00
C ASP A 199 7.19 8.55 -17.76
N ARG A 200 7.53 9.81 -18.03
CA ARG A 200 6.62 10.74 -18.73
C ARG A 200 6.15 10.22 -20.08
N GLU A 201 6.97 9.41 -20.74
CA GLU A 201 6.67 8.84 -22.05
C GLU A 201 5.68 7.68 -21.99
N ARG A 202 5.71 6.89 -20.92
CA ARG A 202 4.82 5.72 -20.69
C ARG A 202 3.53 6.06 -19.95
N VAL A 203 3.51 7.15 -19.18
CA VAL A 203 2.32 7.58 -18.46
C VAL A 203 1.09 7.78 -19.36
N PRO A 204 1.19 8.40 -20.54
CA PRO A 204 0.05 8.50 -21.45
C PRO A 204 -0.49 7.14 -21.90
N GLU A 205 0.38 6.14 -22.09
CA GLU A 205 -0.01 4.78 -22.43
C GLU A 205 -0.73 4.10 -21.27
N VAL A 206 -0.19 4.16 -20.07
CA VAL A 206 -0.80 3.60 -18.84
C VAL A 206 -2.14 4.27 -18.57
N VAL A 207 -2.20 5.59 -18.63
CA VAL A 207 -3.44 6.37 -18.45
C VAL A 207 -4.41 6.14 -19.61
N GLY A 208 -3.93 6.04 -20.84
CA GLY A 208 -4.73 5.77 -22.03
C GLY A 208 -5.33 4.36 -22.03
N VAL A 209 -4.54 3.36 -21.68
CA VAL A 209 -5.01 1.97 -21.52
C VAL A 209 -6.04 1.87 -20.39
N LEU A 210 -5.79 2.53 -19.27
CA LEU A 210 -6.73 2.56 -18.15
C LEU A 210 -8.00 3.36 -18.49
N ALA A 211 -7.88 4.50 -19.14
CA ALA A 211 -9.03 5.28 -19.60
C ALA A 211 -9.84 4.52 -20.66
N GLY A 212 -9.19 3.77 -21.52
CA GLY A 212 -9.83 2.92 -22.53
C GLY A 212 -10.47 1.67 -21.94
N ALA A 213 -9.76 0.96 -21.06
CA ALA A 213 -10.22 -0.31 -20.46
C ALA A 213 -11.35 -0.10 -19.44
N PHE A 214 -11.32 0.99 -18.68
CA PHE A 214 -12.30 1.25 -17.60
C PHE A 214 -13.32 2.31 -17.98
N GLY A 215 -13.24 2.86 -19.18
CA GLY A 215 -14.16 3.84 -19.68
C GLY A 215 -14.59 4.83 -18.61
N PHE A 216 -13.99 6.00 -18.55
CA PHE A 216 -14.50 7.14 -17.75
C PHE A 216 -16.04 7.27 -17.85
N ARG A 217 -16.63 6.72 -18.90
CA ARG A 217 -18.07 6.59 -19.11
C ARG A 217 -18.77 5.68 -18.07
N ALA A 218 -18.14 4.61 -17.60
CA ALA A 218 -18.74 3.73 -16.58
C ALA A 218 -18.72 4.39 -15.21
N ILE A 219 -17.61 5.06 -14.88
CA ILE A 219 -17.47 5.83 -13.64
C ILE A 219 -18.41 7.04 -13.65
N ALA A 220 -18.43 7.79 -14.74
CA ALA A 220 -19.33 8.93 -14.91
C ALA A 220 -20.80 8.51 -14.88
N ARG A 221 -21.18 7.38 -15.48
CA ARG A 221 -22.57 6.89 -15.47
C ARG A 221 -23.00 6.42 -14.08
N SER A 222 -22.15 5.72 -13.33
CA SER A 222 -22.50 5.30 -11.96
C SER A 222 -22.61 6.51 -11.01
N LEU A 223 -21.87 7.58 -11.27
CA LEU A 223 -21.96 8.83 -10.48
C LEU A 223 -23.10 9.76 -10.95
N LEU A 224 -23.43 9.77 -12.26
CA LEU A 224 -24.52 10.58 -12.82
C LEU A 224 -25.90 9.93 -12.71
N GLY A 225 -25.98 8.59 -12.56
CA GLY A 225 -27.23 7.85 -12.42
C GLY A 225 -27.84 7.92 -11.02
N LEU A 226 -27.17 8.56 -10.07
CA LEU A 226 -27.73 8.78 -8.75
C LEU A 226 -28.62 10.00 -8.77
N ALA A 227 -29.92 9.75 -8.62
CA ALA A 227 -30.94 10.79 -8.52
C ALA A 227 -30.54 11.88 -7.48
N PRO A 228 -30.91 13.14 -7.71
CA PRO A 228 -30.60 14.25 -6.79
C PRO A 228 -31.10 14.07 -5.37
N ALA A 229 -31.95 13.11 -5.12
CA ALA A 229 -32.52 12.76 -3.83
C ALA A 229 -31.68 11.73 -3.01
N ALA A 230 -30.60 11.18 -3.57
CA ALA A 230 -29.76 10.24 -2.84
C ALA A 230 -28.92 11.00 -1.81
N GLY A 231 -29.17 10.70 -0.52
CA GLY A 231 -28.49 11.34 0.61
C GLY A 231 -26.96 11.15 0.56
N TRP A 232 -26.25 11.94 1.35
CA TRP A 232 -24.78 11.95 1.46
C TRP A 232 -24.16 10.55 1.65
N ALA A 233 -24.85 9.66 2.38
CA ALA A 233 -24.38 8.29 2.61
C ALA A 233 -24.31 7.47 1.32
N VAL A 234 -25.29 7.61 0.42
CA VAL A 234 -25.32 6.91 -0.87
C VAL A 234 -24.20 7.40 -1.78
N LYS A 235 -23.96 8.72 -1.82
CA LYS A 235 -22.85 9.31 -2.59
C LYS A 235 -21.50 8.80 -2.11
N GLY A 236 -21.27 8.77 -0.79
CA GLY A 236 -20.06 8.24 -0.18
C GLY A 236 -19.84 6.75 -0.52
N THR A 237 -20.89 5.93 -0.40
CA THR A 237 -20.82 4.50 -0.72
C THR A 237 -20.49 4.25 -2.18
N VAL A 238 -21.07 5.01 -3.10
CA VAL A 238 -20.79 4.88 -4.54
C VAL A 238 -19.37 5.33 -4.86
N ALA A 239 -18.89 6.43 -4.29
CA ALA A 239 -17.51 6.90 -4.48
C ALA A 239 -16.49 5.88 -3.92
N TYR A 240 -16.76 5.28 -2.76
CA TYR A 240 -15.99 4.19 -2.18
C TYR A 240 -15.96 2.98 -3.11
N GLY A 241 -17.12 2.44 -3.48
CA GLY A 241 -17.24 1.24 -4.32
C GLY A 241 -16.64 1.42 -5.70
N GLY A 242 -16.85 2.59 -6.33
CA GLY A 242 -16.26 2.94 -7.62
C GLY A 242 -14.73 3.00 -7.57
N THR A 243 -14.16 3.57 -6.52
CA THR A 243 -12.69 3.64 -6.36
C THR A 243 -12.10 2.25 -6.11
N ARG A 244 -12.77 1.43 -5.29
CA ARG A 244 -12.37 0.04 -5.08
C ARG A 244 -12.37 -0.75 -6.38
N ALA A 245 -13.42 -0.67 -7.18
CA ALA A 245 -13.53 -1.35 -8.46
C ALA A 245 -12.42 -0.93 -9.44
N VAL A 246 -12.07 0.36 -9.49
CA VAL A 246 -10.94 0.88 -10.30
C VAL A 246 -9.62 0.26 -9.84
N GLY A 247 -9.37 0.21 -8.53
CA GLY A 247 -8.15 -0.38 -7.97
C GLY A 247 -8.03 -1.87 -8.27
N GLU A 248 -9.10 -2.65 -8.04
CA GLU A 248 -9.12 -4.09 -8.31
C GLU A 248 -8.94 -4.40 -9.81
N ALA A 249 -9.50 -3.58 -10.67
CA ALA A 249 -9.34 -3.72 -12.10
C ALA A 249 -7.90 -3.38 -12.56
N ALA A 250 -7.28 -2.34 -11.98
CA ALA A 250 -5.88 -2.03 -12.25
C ALA A 250 -4.95 -3.18 -11.83
N LEU A 251 -5.21 -3.82 -10.68
CA LEU A 251 -4.44 -5.00 -10.25
C LEU A 251 -4.51 -6.16 -11.24
N ARG A 252 -5.71 -6.46 -11.78
CA ARG A 252 -5.85 -7.53 -12.79
C ARG A 252 -5.05 -7.22 -14.06
N LEU A 253 -5.04 -5.95 -14.47
CA LEU A 253 -4.26 -5.52 -15.63
C LEU A 253 -2.76 -5.69 -15.37
N TYR A 254 -2.26 -5.23 -14.22
CA TYR A 254 -0.84 -5.34 -13.88
C TYR A 254 -0.39 -6.79 -13.67
N ALA A 255 -1.24 -7.64 -13.11
CA ALA A 255 -0.97 -9.07 -13.01
C ALA A 255 -0.86 -9.74 -14.40
N ALA A 256 -1.70 -9.33 -15.35
CA ALA A 256 -1.65 -9.86 -16.71
C ALA A 256 -0.41 -9.38 -17.51
N THR A 257 0.13 -8.19 -17.19
CA THR A 257 1.34 -7.64 -17.85
C THR A 257 2.64 -8.16 -17.25
N ALA A 258 2.62 -8.64 -16.00
CA ALA A 258 3.80 -9.18 -15.33
C ALA A 258 4.23 -10.58 -15.83
N GLY A 259 3.42 -11.26 -16.65
CA GLY A 259 3.66 -12.63 -17.11
C GLY A 259 3.50 -13.68 -15.99
N PRO A 260 3.38 -14.97 -16.30
CA PRO A 260 3.48 -16.02 -15.29
C PRO A 260 4.93 -16.09 -14.80
N GLU A 261 5.15 -15.88 -13.49
CA GLU A 261 6.40 -16.18 -12.79
C GLU A 261 6.62 -17.69 -12.66
#